data_eaf12c7ebf076c730c7bea2d2d71ac02
#
_entry.id   eaf12c7ebf076c730c7bea2d2d71ac02
#
_cell.length_a   1.000
_cell.length_b   1.000
_cell.length_c   1.000
_cell.angle_alpha   90.00
_cell.angle_beta   90.00
_cell.angle_gamma   90.00
#
_symmetry.space_group_name_H-M   'P 1'
#
loop_
_entity.id
_entity.type
_entity.pdbx_description
1 polymer ?
#
loop_
_entity_poly.entity_id
_entity_poly.type
_entity_poly.pdbx_seq_one_letter_code
_entity_poly.pdbx_strand_id
1 'polypeptide(L)'
;MSIKSDKWIRRMATEHQMIEPFEAGQVKELDGRRIVSYGTSSYGYDIRCADEFKLFTNINSTIVDPKEFDAKNFIDVKGDSVLIPPNSFALARTVEYFRIPRNVLTICLGKSTYARCGILVNVTPFEPEWEGYVTLEFSNTTTLPAKIYANEGVAQVVFFESDEVCETSYKDRGGKYQGQRGVTLPKM
;
A
#
# COMPACT_ATOMS: atom_id res chain seq x y z
N MET A 1 -13.07 -19.88 -5.04
CA MET A 1 -12.51 -18.55 -4.67
C MET A 1 -13.31 -17.46 -5.35
N SER A 2 -13.82 -16.47 -4.62
CA SER A 2 -14.63 -15.40 -5.19
C SER A 2 -14.15 -14.02 -4.75
N ILE A 3 -14.19 -13.06 -5.70
CA ILE A 3 -13.96 -11.64 -5.43
C ILE A 3 -15.06 -11.11 -4.50
N LYS A 4 -14.69 -10.22 -3.57
CA LYS A 4 -15.62 -9.69 -2.56
C LYS A 4 -16.16 -8.31 -2.93
N SER A 5 -17.46 -8.16 -2.71
CA SER A 5 -18.20 -6.91 -3.00
C SER A 5 -18.03 -5.88 -1.87
N ASP A 6 -18.43 -4.65 -2.16
CA ASP A 6 -18.51 -3.55 -1.21
C ASP A 6 -19.29 -3.89 0.08
N LYS A 7 -20.37 -4.64 -0.01
CA LYS A 7 -21.15 -5.10 1.14
C LYS A 7 -20.31 -5.98 2.09
N TRP A 8 -19.55 -6.90 1.51
CA TRP A 8 -18.66 -7.77 2.27
C TRP A 8 -17.52 -6.95 2.91
N ILE A 9 -16.90 -6.05 2.12
CA ILE A 9 -15.80 -5.19 2.60
C ILE A 9 -16.26 -4.33 3.78
N ARG A 10 -17.43 -3.67 3.69
CA ARG A 10 -18.01 -2.88 4.77
C ARG A 10 -18.23 -3.73 6.02
N ARG A 11 -18.85 -4.90 5.89
CA ARG A 11 -19.08 -5.82 7.01
C ARG A 11 -17.76 -6.21 7.69
N MET A 12 -16.77 -6.65 6.93
CA MET A 12 -15.48 -7.07 7.47
C MET A 12 -14.71 -5.91 8.14
N ALA A 13 -14.79 -4.72 7.59
CA ALA A 13 -14.17 -3.55 8.19
C ALA A 13 -14.85 -3.13 9.51
N THR A 14 -16.20 -3.14 9.56
CA THR A 14 -16.95 -2.68 10.74
C THR A 14 -17.04 -3.73 11.87
N GLU A 15 -17.25 -5.01 11.52
CA GLU A 15 -17.45 -6.08 12.50
C GLU A 15 -16.13 -6.74 12.93
N HIS A 16 -15.12 -6.76 12.07
CA HIS A 16 -13.85 -7.45 12.28
C HIS A 16 -12.61 -6.55 12.21
N GLN A 17 -12.80 -5.22 12.06
CA GLN A 17 -11.71 -4.25 11.99
C GLN A 17 -10.65 -4.60 10.92
N MET A 18 -11.09 -5.19 9.79
CA MET A 18 -10.18 -5.62 8.73
C MET A 18 -9.40 -4.45 8.12
N ILE A 19 -9.98 -3.23 8.09
CA ILE A 19 -9.38 -1.99 7.58
C ILE A 19 -9.65 -0.88 8.61
N GLU A 20 -8.60 -0.18 9.05
CA GLU A 20 -8.71 0.88 10.06
C GLU A 20 -7.68 1.99 9.80
N PRO A 21 -8.09 3.29 9.65
CA PRO A 21 -9.48 3.77 9.57
C PRO A 21 -10.18 3.34 8.28
N PHE A 22 -11.50 3.19 8.32
CA PHE A 22 -12.31 2.71 7.22
C PHE A 22 -13.23 3.78 6.65
N GLU A 23 -13.30 3.86 5.31
CA GLU A 23 -14.22 4.72 4.56
C GLU A 23 -15.26 3.87 3.80
N ALA A 24 -16.52 3.99 4.20
CA ALA A 24 -17.60 3.17 3.67
C ALA A 24 -18.00 3.48 2.21
N GLY A 25 -17.61 4.64 1.69
CA GLY A 25 -17.85 5.09 0.33
C GLY A 25 -16.61 5.67 -0.32
N GLN A 26 -16.76 6.22 -1.53
CA GLN A 26 -15.68 6.91 -2.23
C GLN A 26 -15.63 8.38 -1.82
N VAL A 27 -14.52 8.82 -1.25
CA VAL A 27 -14.20 10.21 -0.97
C VAL A 27 -13.46 10.79 -2.17
N LYS A 28 -13.96 11.86 -2.77
CA LYS A 28 -13.43 12.49 -4.00
C LYS A 28 -13.06 13.96 -3.79
N GLU A 29 -13.44 14.51 -2.65
CA GLU A 29 -13.23 15.90 -2.30
C GLU A 29 -12.98 15.99 -0.80
N LEU A 30 -12.07 16.87 -0.40
CA LEU A 30 -11.74 17.18 0.98
C LEU A 30 -11.57 18.69 1.09
N ASP A 31 -12.27 19.34 2.04
CA ASP A 31 -12.23 20.78 2.28
C ASP A 31 -12.45 21.63 1.00
N GLY A 32 -13.41 21.22 0.14
CA GLY A 32 -13.73 21.89 -1.12
C GLY A 32 -12.70 21.70 -2.25
N ARG A 33 -11.72 20.82 -2.07
CA ARG A 33 -10.68 20.52 -3.07
C ARG A 33 -10.84 19.10 -3.58
N ARG A 34 -10.74 18.92 -4.90
CA ARG A 34 -10.68 17.60 -5.51
C ARG A 34 -9.38 16.90 -5.14
N ILE A 35 -9.52 15.64 -4.77
CA ILE A 35 -8.41 14.75 -4.40
C ILE A 35 -8.41 13.49 -5.27
N VAL A 36 -7.30 12.76 -5.29
CA VAL A 36 -7.30 11.40 -5.82
C VAL A 36 -8.12 10.53 -4.88
N SER A 37 -9.24 10.02 -5.36
CA SER A 37 -10.27 9.38 -4.54
C SER A 37 -9.78 8.15 -3.78
N TYR A 38 -10.35 7.92 -2.59
CA TYR A 38 -10.09 6.75 -1.75
C TYR A 38 -11.38 6.20 -1.12
N GLY A 39 -11.29 5.03 -0.49
CA GLY A 39 -12.41 4.38 0.18
C GLY A 39 -12.99 3.20 -0.61
N THR A 40 -14.17 2.73 -0.19
CA THR A 40 -14.79 1.51 -0.73
C THR A 40 -15.30 1.73 -2.15
N SER A 41 -14.87 0.86 -3.08
CA SER A 41 -15.40 0.73 -4.45
C SER A 41 -16.28 -0.51 -4.56
N SER A 42 -16.77 -0.83 -5.76
CA SER A 42 -17.70 -1.96 -5.97
C SER A 42 -17.14 -3.33 -5.54
N TYR A 43 -15.85 -3.59 -5.82
CA TYR A 43 -15.17 -4.86 -5.54
C TYR A 43 -13.76 -4.66 -4.99
N GLY A 44 -13.51 -3.55 -4.30
CA GLY A 44 -12.21 -3.25 -3.73
C GLY A 44 -12.25 -2.06 -2.79
N TYR A 45 -11.08 -1.71 -2.28
CA TYR A 45 -10.87 -0.57 -1.41
C TYR A 45 -9.67 0.24 -1.91
N ASP A 46 -9.89 1.51 -2.20
CA ASP A 46 -8.84 2.44 -2.60
C ASP A 46 -8.11 2.95 -1.35
N ILE A 47 -6.85 2.56 -1.21
CA ILE A 47 -6.01 2.88 -0.05
C ILE A 47 -5.28 4.21 -0.22
N ARG A 48 -5.03 4.87 0.92
CA ARG A 48 -4.33 6.15 0.99
C ARG A 48 -2.84 5.96 1.28
N CYS A 49 -2.04 6.87 0.74
CA CYS A 49 -0.66 7.06 1.16
C CYS A 49 -0.58 7.92 2.42
N ALA A 50 0.19 7.54 3.43
CA ALA A 50 0.48 8.39 4.58
C ALA A 50 1.47 9.51 4.23
N ASP A 51 1.75 10.40 5.18
CA ASP A 51 2.65 11.56 5.02
C ASP A 51 4.14 11.27 5.29
N GLU A 52 4.48 9.98 5.40
CA GLU A 52 5.82 9.49 5.69
C GLU A 52 6.38 8.74 4.48
N PHE A 53 7.52 9.20 3.97
CA PHE A 53 8.15 8.66 2.77
C PHE A 53 9.62 8.36 3.03
N LYS A 54 10.15 7.37 2.33
CA LYS A 54 11.57 7.11 2.18
C LYS A 54 11.93 7.25 0.70
N LEU A 55 12.64 8.33 0.39
CA LEU A 55 13.04 8.63 -0.99
C LEU A 55 14.40 8.00 -1.28
N PHE A 56 14.48 7.18 -2.32
CA PHE A 56 15.71 6.53 -2.73
C PHE A 56 16.73 7.56 -3.24
N THR A 57 17.98 7.37 -2.83
CA THR A 57 19.14 8.11 -3.32
C THR A 57 20.26 7.15 -3.75
N ASN A 58 21.02 7.52 -4.75
CA ASN A 58 22.12 6.71 -5.29
C ASN A 58 23.52 7.20 -4.86
N ILE A 59 23.60 8.06 -3.84
CA ILE A 59 24.87 8.70 -3.44
C ILE A 59 25.69 7.84 -2.49
N ASN A 60 25.11 6.85 -1.84
CA ASN A 60 25.77 6.07 -0.79
C ASN A 60 26.12 4.62 -1.21
N SER A 61 25.68 4.17 -2.38
CA SER A 61 25.93 2.81 -2.85
C SER A 61 26.13 2.78 -4.36
N THR A 62 26.91 1.82 -4.84
CA THR A 62 27.17 1.57 -6.26
C THR A 62 26.21 0.55 -6.86
N ILE A 63 25.57 -0.27 -6.03
CA ILE A 63 24.59 -1.29 -6.41
C ILE A 63 23.42 -1.31 -5.43
N VAL A 64 22.28 -1.82 -5.85
CA VAL A 64 21.16 -2.16 -4.99
C VAL A 64 21.17 -3.67 -4.79
N ASP A 65 21.50 -4.11 -3.57
CA ASP A 65 21.50 -5.52 -3.22
C ASP A 65 20.41 -5.78 -2.16
N PRO A 66 19.40 -6.63 -2.45
CA PRO A 66 18.34 -6.94 -1.49
C PRO A 66 18.83 -7.74 -0.28
N LYS A 67 19.99 -8.40 -0.36
CA LYS A 67 20.58 -9.16 0.74
C LYS A 67 21.46 -8.28 1.64
N GLU A 68 22.08 -7.27 1.09
CA GLU A 68 22.97 -6.33 1.78
C GLU A 68 22.47 -4.88 1.62
N PHE A 69 21.16 -4.69 1.88
CA PHE A 69 20.53 -3.41 1.65
C PHE A 69 20.98 -2.35 2.65
N ASP A 70 21.58 -1.24 2.16
CA ASP A 70 22.00 -0.12 3.00
C ASP A 70 20.86 0.89 3.18
N ALA A 71 20.42 1.08 4.43
CA ALA A 71 19.37 2.05 4.78
C ALA A 71 19.78 3.50 4.44
N LYS A 72 21.07 3.81 4.32
CA LYS A 72 21.57 5.13 3.89
C LYS A 72 21.21 5.49 2.45
N ASN A 73 20.73 4.52 1.67
CA ASN A 73 20.18 4.77 0.33
C ASN A 73 18.80 5.43 0.36
N PHE A 74 18.23 5.69 1.54
CA PHE A 74 16.99 6.43 1.67
C PHE A 74 17.15 7.70 2.48
N ILE A 75 16.41 8.72 2.06
CA ILE A 75 16.19 9.95 2.82
C ILE A 75 14.75 9.92 3.33
N ASP A 76 14.57 10.18 4.63
CA ASP A 76 13.24 10.34 5.21
C ASP A 76 12.66 11.69 4.85
N VAL A 77 11.45 11.67 4.30
CA VAL A 77 10.67 12.86 3.93
C VAL A 77 9.31 12.77 4.60
N LYS A 78 8.88 13.86 5.23
CA LYS A 78 7.54 13.99 5.79
C LYS A 78 6.87 15.24 5.25
N GLY A 79 5.60 15.11 4.81
CA GLY A 79 4.84 16.24 4.28
C GLY A 79 3.64 15.82 3.46
N ASP A 80 2.90 16.81 2.96
CA ASP A 80 1.66 16.61 2.18
C ASP A 80 1.89 15.97 0.81
N SER A 81 3.14 15.89 0.37
CA SER A 81 3.51 15.23 -0.88
C SER A 81 5.01 14.97 -0.93
N VAL A 82 5.41 14.03 -1.80
CA VAL A 82 6.80 13.77 -2.16
C VAL A 82 7.01 13.94 -3.65
N LEU A 83 8.20 14.42 -4.05
CA LEU A 83 8.66 14.43 -5.44
C LEU A 83 9.68 13.31 -5.63
N ILE A 84 9.34 12.32 -6.45
CA ILE A 84 10.23 11.22 -6.81
C ILE A 84 11.04 11.64 -8.04
N PRO A 85 12.37 11.66 -7.97
CA PRO A 85 13.20 12.01 -9.14
C PRO A 85 12.93 11.13 -10.36
N PRO A 86 13.32 11.57 -11.57
CA PRO A 86 13.21 10.76 -12.77
C PRO A 86 13.89 9.39 -12.61
N ASN A 87 13.23 8.32 -13.08
CA ASN A 87 13.76 6.95 -13.04
C ASN A 87 14.20 6.48 -11.65
N SER A 88 13.53 6.99 -10.60
CA SER A 88 13.80 6.66 -9.20
C SER A 88 12.55 6.10 -8.53
N PHE A 89 12.65 5.78 -7.26
CA PHE A 89 11.55 5.23 -6.49
C PHE A 89 11.50 5.78 -5.06
N ALA A 90 10.36 5.58 -4.42
CA ALA A 90 10.14 5.90 -3.02
C ALA A 90 9.33 4.80 -2.34
N LEU A 91 9.54 4.65 -1.05
CA LEU A 91 8.68 3.84 -0.19
C LEU A 91 7.81 4.77 0.64
N ALA A 92 6.60 4.33 0.90
CA ALA A 92 5.69 4.96 1.86
C ALA A 92 4.93 3.88 2.62
N ARG A 93 4.03 4.28 3.52
CA ARG A 93 3.07 3.35 4.13
C ARG A 93 1.65 3.80 3.85
N THR A 94 0.71 2.88 4.03
CA THR A 94 -0.71 3.23 4.02
C THR A 94 -1.11 4.03 5.26
N VAL A 95 -2.17 4.85 5.12
CA VAL A 95 -2.91 5.41 6.26
C VAL A 95 -3.65 4.28 6.99
N GLU A 96 -4.20 3.35 6.23
CA GLU A 96 -4.97 2.22 6.72
C GLU A 96 -4.07 1.13 7.31
N TYR A 97 -4.46 0.62 8.48
CA TYR A 97 -3.97 -0.62 9.07
C TYR A 97 -4.88 -1.76 8.65
N PHE A 98 -4.30 -2.88 8.22
CA PHE A 98 -5.03 -4.05 7.75
C PHE A 98 -4.90 -5.22 8.72
N ARG A 99 -5.97 -6.03 8.82
CA ARG A 99 -6.02 -7.32 9.52
C ARG A 99 -6.70 -8.33 8.59
N ILE A 100 -5.91 -9.09 7.86
CA ILE A 100 -6.41 -9.99 6.82
C ILE A 100 -6.90 -11.30 7.46
N PRO A 101 -8.16 -11.72 7.22
CA PRO A 101 -8.66 -13.00 7.73
C PRO A 101 -7.92 -14.21 7.15
N ARG A 102 -7.91 -15.32 7.86
CA ARG A 102 -7.19 -16.55 7.46
C ARG A 102 -7.66 -17.16 6.13
N ASN A 103 -8.90 -16.93 5.76
CA ASN A 103 -9.49 -17.41 4.50
C ASN A 103 -9.46 -16.36 3.37
N VAL A 104 -8.72 -15.27 3.53
CA VAL A 104 -8.69 -14.16 2.57
C VAL A 104 -7.28 -13.94 2.05
N LEU A 105 -7.17 -13.80 0.74
CA LEU A 105 -5.99 -13.28 0.04
C LEU A 105 -6.35 -11.94 -0.60
N THR A 106 -5.42 -11.00 -0.61
CA THR A 106 -5.59 -9.71 -1.30
C THR A 106 -4.65 -9.58 -2.48
N ILE A 107 -5.09 -8.78 -3.45
CA ILE A 107 -4.22 -8.29 -4.53
C ILE A 107 -4.31 -6.76 -4.51
N CYS A 108 -3.17 -6.09 -4.51
CA CYS A 108 -3.09 -4.63 -4.59
C CYS A 108 -2.64 -4.21 -5.98
N LEU A 109 -3.37 -3.28 -6.58
CA LEU A 109 -3.12 -2.74 -7.91
C LEU A 109 -2.98 -1.21 -7.83
N GLY A 110 -2.07 -0.65 -8.62
CA GLY A 110 -1.91 0.80 -8.71
C GLY A 110 -3.18 1.49 -9.22
N LYS A 111 -3.43 2.71 -8.75
CA LYS A 111 -4.57 3.52 -9.18
C LYS A 111 -4.36 4.08 -10.58
N SER A 112 -5.40 4.02 -11.43
CA SER A 112 -5.33 4.42 -12.83
C SER A 112 -4.88 5.87 -13.05
N THR A 113 -5.13 6.77 -12.10
CA THR A 113 -4.69 8.17 -12.13
C THR A 113 -3.16 8.25 -12.17
N TYR A 114 -2.48 7.53 -11.28
CA TYR A 114 -1.01 7.48 -11.23
C TYR A 114 -0.42 6.65 -12.37
N ALA A 115 -1.03 5.52 -12.70
CA ALA A 115 -0.56 4.65 -13.79
C ALA A 115 -0.50 5.38 -15.13
N ARG A 116 -1.49 6.25 -15.44
CA ARG A 116 -1.51 7.07 -16.66
C ARG A 116 -0.48 8.21 -16.67
N CYS A 117 0.13 8.50 -15.53
CA CYS A 117 1.24 9.43 -15.41
C CYS A 117 2.60 8.71 -15.41
N GLY A 118 2.66 7.40 -15.70
CA GLY A 118 3.89 6.63 -15.67
C GLY A 118 4.41 6.34 -14.27
N ILE A 119 3.53 6.38 -13.26
CA ILE A 119 3.86 6.06 -11.87
C ILE A 119 3.30 4.67 -11.55
N LEU A 120 4.17 3.76 -11.17
CA LEU A 120 3.80 2.42 -10.76
C LEU A 120 3.72 2.36 -9.24
N VAL A 121 2.70 1.69 -8.74
CA VAL A 121 2.59 1.31 -7.33
C VAL A 121 2.65 -0.20 -7.29
N ASN A 122 3.70 -0.73 -6.70
CA ASN A 122 3.88 -2.16 -6.51
C ASN A 122 3.63 -2.51 -5.03
N VAL A 123 2.91 -3.59 -4.81
CA VAL A 123 2.68 -4.16 -3.47
C VAL A 123 2.44 -5.65 -3.63
N THR A 124 3.16 -6.46 -2.88
CA THR A 124 2.92 -7.91 -2.86
C THR A 124 1.58 -8.23 -2.18
N PRO A 125 0.95 -9.38 -2.45
CA PRO A 125 -0.31 -9.77 -1.82
C PRO A 125 -0.23 -9.73 -0.29
N PHE A 126 -1.29 -9.22 0.37
CA PHE A 126 -1.43 -9.38 1.81
C PHE A 126 -1.98 -10.78 2.03
N GLU A 127 -1.19 -11.60 2.65
CA GLU A 127 -1.48 -13.01 2.83
C GLU A 127 -2.43 -13.26 4.03
N PRO A 128 -3.00 -14.47 4.12
CA PRO A 128 -3.82 -14.88 5.25
C PRO A 128 -3.17 -14.60 6.61
N GLU A 129 -3.91 -13.96 7.53
CA GLU A 129 -3.49 -13.53 8.87
C GLU A 129 -2.34 -12.52 8.93
N TRP A 130 -1.96 -11.94 7.78
CA TRP A 130 -1.07 -10.78 7.81
C TRP A 130 -1.81 -9.56 8.38
N GLU A 131 -1.12 -8.79 9.23
CA GLU A 131 -1.60 -7.50 9.72
C GLU A 131 -0.50 -6.45 9.72
N GLY A 132 -0.87 -5.18 9.56
CA GLY A 132 0.09 -4.07 9.56
C GLY A 132 -0.35 -2.91 8.67
N TYR A 133 0.48 -1.85 8.69
CA TYR A 133 0.47 -0.85 7.63
C TYR A 133 1.23 -1.39 6.43
N VAL A 134 0.64 -1.25 5.24
CA VAL A 134 1.27 -1.75 4.01
C VAL A 134 2.41 -0.82 3.60
N THR A 135 3.57 -1.36 3.27
CA THR A 135 4.60 -0.58 2.58
C THR A 135 4.23 -0.47 1.11
N LEU A 136 4.13 0.76 0.62
CA LEU A 136 3.83 1.13 -0.76
C LEU A 136 5.15 1.41 -1.48
N GLU A 137 5.34 0.82 -2.64
CA GLU A 137 6.56 0.92 -3.45
C GLU A 137 6.24 1.70 -4.73
N PHE A 138 6.57 3.00 -4.74
CA PHE A 138 6.32 3.88 -5.89
C PHE A 138 7.53 3.93 -6.80
N SER A 139 7.35 3.63 -8.09
CA SER A 139 8.37 3.80 -9.12
C SER A 139 7.97 4.89 -10.09
N ASN A 140 8.84 5.88 -10.27
CA ASN A 140 8.71 6.89 -11.31
C ASN A 140 9.44 6.42 -12.58
N THR A 141 8.69 6.00 -13.59
CA THR A 141 9.25 5.53 -14.88
C THR A 141 9.43 6.64 -15.90
N THR A 142 9.18 7.90 -15.51
CA THR A 142 9.25 9.05 -16.40
C THR A 142 10.58 9.78 -16.29
N THR A 143 10.83 10.67 -17.25
CA THR A 143 12.00 11.56 -17.28
C THR A 143 11.80 12.86 -16.51
N LEU A 144 10.64 13.04 -15.86
CA LEU A 144 10.30 14.20 -15.02
C LEU A 144 10.13 13.78 -13.57
N PRO A 145 10.32 14.69 -12.59
CA PRO A 145 9.93 14.41 -11.21
C PRO A 145 8.44 14.09 -11.11
N ALA A 146 8.10 13.01 -10.40
CA ALA A 146 6.72 12.58 -10.19
C ALA A 146 6.24 12.94 -8.78
N LYS A 147 5.03 13.52 -8.67
CA LYS A 147 4.46 13.93 -7.39
C LYS A 147 3.46 12.91 -6.87
N ILE A 148 3.65 12.47 -5.64
CA ILE A 148 2.70 11.64 -4.88
C ILE A 148 2.12 12.47 -3.75
N TYR A 149 0.79 12.46 -3.60
CA TYR A 149 0.09 13.19 -2.55
C TYR A 149 -0.15 12.29 -1.33
N ALA A 150 0.15 12.83 -0.14
CA ALA A 150 -0.20 12.19 1.12
C ALA A 150 -1.72 12.31 1.40
N ASN A 151 -2.25 11.37 2.17
CA ASN A 151 -3.66 11.27 2.58
C ASN A 151 -4.67 11.13 1.43
N GLU A 152 -4.18 10.88 0.21
CA GLU A 152 -4.99 10.63 -0.98
C GLU A 152 -4.84 9.19 -1.48
N GLY A 153 -5.77 8.75 -2.33
CA GLY A 153 -5.82 7.39 -2.87
C GLY A 153 -4.70 7.11 -3.86
N VAL A 154 -3.96 6.01 -3.69
CA VAL A 154 -2.80 5.66 -4.51
C VAL A 154 -2.88 4.28 -5.17
N ALA A 155 -3.64 3.37 -4.58
CA ALA A 155 -3.76 2.00 -5.06
C ALA A 155 -5.13 1.42 -4.66
N GLN A 156 -5.51 0.30 -5.25
CA GLN A 156 -6.73 -0.42 -4.93
C GLN A 156 -6.40 -1.83 -4.45
N VAL A 157 -6.99 -2.22 -3.33
CA VAL A 157 -6.93 -3.58 -2.80
C VAL A 157 -8.19 -4.34 -3.18
N VAL A 158 -8.02 -5.51 -3.76
CA VAL A 158 -9.08 -6.47 -4.11
C VAL A 158 -8.99 -7.66 -3.18
N PHE A 159 -10.12 -8.14 -2.67
CA PHE A 159 -10.21 -9.21 -1.68
C PHE A 159 -10.79 -10.48 -2.31
N PHE A 160 -10.14 -11.61 -2.07
CA PHE A 160 -10.56 -12.93 -2.52
C PHE A 160 -10.70 -13.85 -1.31
N GLU A 161 -11.88 -14.43 -1.13
CA GLU A 161 -12.10 -15.46 -0.12
C GLU A 161 -11.87 -16.83 -0.73
N SER A 162 -11.04 -17.63 -0.07
CA SER A 162 -10.75 -18.99 -0.51
C SER A 162 -11.91 -19.94 -0.21
N ASP A 163 -12.09 -20.94 -1.05
CA ASP A 163 -13.07 -22.02 -0.85
C ASP A 163 -12.61 -22.97 0.27
N GLU A 164 -11.30 -22.98 0.53
CA GLU A 164 -10.67 -23.81 1.55
C GLU A 164 -9.68 -22.96 2.37
N VAL A 165 -9.69 -23.13 3.69
CA VAL A 165 -8.78 -22.40 4.58
C VAL A 165 -7.37 -22.95 4.45
N CYS A 166 -6.37 -22.06 4.34
CA CYS A 166 -4.98 -22.48 4.24
C CYS A 166 -4.51 -23.22 5.50
N GLU A 167 -3.72 -24.26 5.33
CA GLU A 167 -3.12 -25.02 6.41
C GLU A 167 -2.11 -24.17 7.18
N THR A 168 -1.29 -23.39 6.47
CA THR A 168 -0.27 -22.53 7.07
C THR A 168 -0.44 -21.09 6.60
N SER A 169 -0.72 -20.17 7.53
CA SER A 169 -0.86 -18.73 7.24
C SER A 169 0.47 -17.98 7.29
N TYR A 170 0.44 -16.70 6.92
CA TYR A 170 1.61 -15.81 7.05
C TYR A 170 2.07 -15.67 8.50
N LYS A 171 1.13 -15.62 9.44
CA LYS A 171 1.39 -15.56 10.88
C LYS A 171 2.02 -16.86 11.40
N ASP A 172 1.49 -18.02 10.97
CA ASP A 172 1.98 -19.32 11.41
C ASP A 172 3.45 -19.56 11.06
N ARG A 173 3.88 -19.10 9.88
CA ARG A 173 5.28 -19.23 9.45
C ARG A 173 6.19 -18.09 9.89
N GLY A 174 5.72 -17.20 10.76
CA GLY A 174 6.52 -16.09 11.29
C GLY A 174 6.98 -15.12 10.20
N GLY A 175 6.08 -14.75 9.27
CA GLY A 175 6.40 -13.91 8.13
C GLY A 175 7.09 -12.60 8.53
N LYS A 176 8.21 -12.28 7.88
CA LYS A 176 9.14 -11.20 8.25
C LYS A 176 8.54 -9.79 8.27
N TYR A 177 7.41 -9.59 7.61
CA TYR A 177 6.70 -8.31 7.55
C TYR A 177 5.40 -8.28 8.39
N GLN A 178 5.23 -9.24 9.30
CA GLN A 178 4.09 -9.24 10.22
C GLN A 178 4.14 -8.06 11.18
N GLY A 179 3.01 -7.38 11.38
CA GLY A 179 2.87 -6.31 12.36
C GLY A 179 3.62 -5.00 12.02
N GLN A 180 3.81 -4.68 10.74
CA GLN A 180 4.49 -3.45 10.32
C GLN A 180 3.82 -2.21 10.89
N ARG A 181 4.62 -1.28 11.47
CA ARG A 181 4.11 -0.03 12.09
C ARG A 181 4.52 1.23 11.33
N GLY A 182 5.53 1.16 10.49
CA GLY A 182 6.05 2.28 9.69
C GLY A 182 6.46 1.82 8.30
N VAL A 183 7.12 2.69 7.54
CA VAL A 183 7.72 2.33 6.25
C VAL A 183 8.84 1.32 6.49
N THR A 184 8.62 0.10 6.05
CA THR A 184 9.54 -1.01 6.34
C THR A 184 10.50 -1.22 5.16
N LEU A 185 11.79 -1.23 5.46
CA LEU A 185 12.85 -1.54 4.51
C LEU A 185 12.95 -3.06 4.24
N PRO A 186 13.65 -3.49 3.16
CA PRO A 186 13.88 -4.90 2.90
C PRO A 186 14.46 -5.63 4.11
N LYS A 187 13.93 -6.82 4.40
CA LYS A 187 14.41 -7.72 5.46
C LYS A 187 14.78 -9.06 4.83
N MET A 188 15.84 -9.66 5.33
CA MET A 188 16.24 -11.02 4.99
C MET A 188 15.71 -12.02 6.02
#